data_d16a9bb1afbbb4a65f6e19b35a64061e
#
_entry.id   d16a9bb1afbbb4a65f6e19b35a64061e
#
_cell.length_a   1.000
_cell.length_b   1.000
_cell.length_c   1.000
_cell.angle_alpha   90.00
_cell.angle_beta   90.00
_cell.angle_gamma   90.00
#
_symmetry.space_group_name_H-M   'P 1'
#
loop_
_entity.id
_entity.type
_entity.pdbx_description
1 polymer ?
#
loop_
_entity_poly.entity_id
_entity_poly.type
_entity_poly.pdbx_seq_one_letter_code
_entity_poly.pdbx_strand_id
1 'polypeptide(L)'
;MDADLRRPKQQKNFLLENYKGLSNFLSENLPLDSVINSTKIDTLHVITSGPVPPNPAEMLGSERMNRFIEEVSSIYDVVLFDTPPVNSVADASILSTRMDGVILVVEAGSTEREAAIIAKQQLDK
;
A
#
# COMPACT_ATOMS: atom_id res chain seq x y z
N MET A 1 2.01 -4.10 3.51
CA MET A 1 0.77 -4.41 2.77
C MET A 1 0.88 -3.99 1.32
N ASP A 2 0.12 -4.60 0.44
CA ASP A 2 0.04 -4.22 -0.98
C ASP A 2 -1.03 -3.14 -1.17
N ALA A 3 -0.59 -1.88 -1.30
CA ALA A 3 -1.43 -0.73 -1.61
C ALA A 3 -1.38 -0.34 -3.09
N ASP A 4 -0.70 -1.14 -3.94
CA ASP A 4 -0.85 -1.03 -5.39
C ASP A 4 -2.15 -1.73 -5.82
N LEU A 5 -3.27 -1.01 -5.69
CA LEU A 5 -4.59 -1.51 -6.07
C LEU A 5 -4.80 -1.57 -7.59
N ARG A 6 -3.78 -1.20 -8.40
CA ARG A 6 -3.85 -1.20 -9.87
C ARG A 6 -3.16 -2.40 -10.48
N ARG A 7 -1.96 -2.73 -9.98
CA ARG A 7 -1.12 -3.84 -10.48
C ARG A 7 -0.47 -4.59 -9.32
N PRO A 8 -1.27 -5.19 -8.43
CA PRO A 8 -0.77 -5.84 -7.23
C PRO A 8 0.21 -6.98 -7.53
N LYS A 9 1.23 -7.12 -6.68
CA LYS A 9 2.28 -8.13 -6.86
C LYS A 9 2.61 -8.91 -5.58
N GLN A 10 2.29 -8.38 -4.40
CA GLN A 10 2.73 -8.98 -3.14
C GLN A 10 2.14 -10.37 -2.91
N GLN A 11 0.92 -10.65 -3.39
CA GLN A 11 0.36 -12.00 -3.36
C GLN A 11 1.25 -13.03 -4.06
N LYS A 12 1.91 -12.65 -5.16
CA LYS A 12 2.84 -13.54 -5.87
C LYS A 12 4.14 -13.73 -5.11
N ASN A 13 4.68 -12.64 -4.54
CA ASN A 13 5.93 -12.66 -3.79
C ASN A 13 5.83 -13.54 -2.53
N PHE A 14 4.66 -13.56 -1.89
CA PHE A 14 4.41 -14.32 -0.67
C PHE A 14 3.62 -15.62 -0.89
N LEU A 15 3.31 -15.99 -2.12
CA LEU A 15 2.53 -17.17 -2.49
C LEU A 15 1.16 -17.22 -1.78
N LEU A 16 0.47 -16.08 -1.76
CA LEU A 16 -0.83 -15.89 -1.15
C LEU A 16 -1.93 -15.78 -2.20
N GLU A 17 -3.16 -16.10 -1.79
CA GLU A 17 -4.36 -15.80 -2.57
C GLU A 17 -4.67 -14.30 -2.54
N ASN A 18 -5.35 -13.79 -3.57
CA ASN A 18 -5.70 -12.37 -3.69
C ASN A 18 -7.19 -12.10 -3.97
N TYR A 19 -8.07 -13.03 -3.67
CA TYR A 19 -9.51 -12.83 -3.79
C TYR A 19 -10.11 -12.02 -2.63
N LYS A 20 -9.33 -11.77 -1.58
CA LYS A 20 -9.69 -10.99 -0.41
C LYS A 20 -8.46 -10.25 0.13
N GLY A 21 -8.55 -8.93 0.24
CA GLY A 21 -7.45 -8.09 0.70
C GLY A 21 -7.90 -6.68 1.06
N LEU A 22 -7.00 -5.72 0.91
CA LEU A 22 -7.22 -4.31 1.27
C LEU A 22 -8.46 -3.71 0.58
N SER A 23 -8.65 -3.96 -0.73
CA SER A 23 -9.81 -3.43 -1.45
C SER A 23 -11.15 -3.91 -0.88
N ASN A 24 -11.22 -5.16 -0.44
CA ASN A 24 -12.41 -5.70 0.22
C ASN A 24 -12.61 -5.05 1.60
N PHE A 25 -11.55 -4.90 2.40
CA PHE A 25 -11.66 -4.21 3.68
C PHE A 25 -12.17 -2.79 3.52
N LEU A 26 -11.70 -2.07 2.49
CA LEU A 26 -12.10 -0.68 2.22
C LEU A 26 -13.52 -0.56 1.65
N SER A 27 -14.04 -1.55 0.94
CA SER A 27 -15.37 -1.52 0.32
C SER A 27 -16.45 -2.28 1.09
N GLU A 28 -16.05 -3.25 1.91
CA GLU A 28 -16.93 -4.14 2.65
C GLU A 28 -16.76 -3.93 4.16
N ASN A 29 -17.75 -4.31 4.95
CA ASN A 29 -17.64 -4.23 6.41
C ASN A 29 -17.00 -5.51 6.98
N LEU A 30 -15.71 -5.70 6.65
CA LEU A 30 -14.91 -6.84 7.09
C LEU A 30 -14.08 -6.51 8.33
N PRO A 31 -13.89 -7.48 9.25
CA PRO A 31 -12.91 -7.32 10.33
C PRO A 31 -11.48 -7.38 9.78
N LEU A 32 -10.56 -6.65 10.40
CA LEU A 32 -9.16 -6.58 9.97
C LEU A 32 -8.49 -7.97 9.90
N ASP A 33 -8.71 -8.81 10.89
CA ASP A 33 -8.14 -10.17 10.95
C ASP A 33 -8.48 -11.03 9.72
N SER A 34 -9.59 -10.71 9.05
CA SER A 34 -10.02 -11.47 7.87
C SER A 34 -9.18 -11.22 6.62
N VAL A 35 -8.35 -10.18 6.60
CA VAL A 35 -7.48 -9.81 5.47
C VAL A 35 -5.99 -9.91 5.81
N ILE A 36 -5.64 -10.20 7.06
CA ILE A 36 -4.25 -10.42 7.50
C ILE A 36 -3.84 -11.85 7.18
N ASN A 37 -2.70 -12.01 6.54
CA ASN A 37 -2.09 -13.30 6.25
C ASN A 37 -0.78 -13.45 7.02
N SER A 38 -0.62 -14.55 7.73
CA SER A 38 0.65 -14.95 8.33
C SER A 38 1.63 -15.39 7.24
N THR A 39 2.93 -15.23 7.51
CA THR A 39 3.99 -15.71 6.63
C THR A 39 4.85 -16.76 7.36
N LYS A 40 5.90 -17.25 6.70
CA LYS A 40 6.90 -18.13 7.32
C LYS A 40 7.76 -17.41 8.38
N ILE A 41 7.67 -16.09 8.44
CA ILE A 41 8.35 -15.27 9.45
C ILE A 41 7.29 -14.86 10.46
N ASP A 42 7.41 -15.31 11.70
CA ASP A 42 6.40 -15.14 12.76
C ASP A 42 6.03 -13.67 13.04
N THR A 43 6.97 -12.75 12.82
CA THR A 43 6.78 -11.31 13.04
C THR A 43 6.34 -10.55 11.79
N LEU A 44 6.17 -11.23 10.64
CA LEU A 44 5.78 -10.63 9.38
C LEU A 44 4.40 -11.10 8.95
N HIS A 45 3.46 -10.17 8.91
CA HIS A 45 2.14 -10.39 8.32
C HIS A 45 1.99 -9.61 7.02
N VAL A 46 1.18 -10.12 6.11
CA VAL A 46 0.92 -9.51 4.80
C VAL A 46 -0.57 -9.33 4.59
N ILE A 47 -0.95 -8.14 4.15
CA ILE A 47 -2.29 -7.87 3.60
C ILE A 47 -2.11 -7.68 2.10
N THR A 48 -2.75 -8.52 1.30
CA THR A 48 -2.77 -8.41 -0.15
C THR A 48 -3.70 -7.30 -0.59
N SER A 49 -3.61 -6.87 -1.84
CA SER A 49 -4.47 -5.79 -2.36
C SER A 49 -5.96 -6.16 -2.41
N GLY A 50 -6.26 -7.44 -2.59
CA GLY A 50 -7.58 -7.88 -3.02
C GLY A 50 -7.83 -7.65 -4.52
N PRO A 51 -9.05 -7.87 -5.01
CA PRO A 51 -9.44 -7.57 -6.39
C PRO A 51 -9.22 -6.11 -6.74
N VAL A 52 -8.84 -5.83 -7.99
CA VAL A 52 -8.61 -4.46 -8.49
C VAL A 52 -9.93 -3.68 -8.50
N PRO A 53 -10.03 -2.59 -7.72
CA PRO A 53 -11.24 -1.78 -7.69
C PRO A 53 -11.29 -0.79 -8.87
N PRO A 54 -12.47 -0.25 -9.22
CA PRO A 54 -12.60 0.74 -10.28
C PRO A 54 -12.05 2.13 -9.91
N ASN A 55 -11.91 2.43 -8.62
CA ASN A 55 -11.56 3.75 -8.09
C ASN A 55 -10.44 3.72 -7.03
N PRO A 56 -9.21 3.25 -7.38
CA PRO A 56 -8.13 3.05 -6.42
C PRO A 56 -7.76 4.29 -5.59
N ALA A 57 -7.55 5.44 -6.26
CA ALA A 57 -7.15 6.68 -5.59
C ALA A 57 -8.21 7.18 -4.59
N GLU A 58 -9.49 7.10 -4.94
CA GLU A 58 -10.60 7.46 -4.06
C GLU A 58 -10.64 6.55 -2.82
N MET A 59 -10.47 5.25 -3.01
CA MET A 59 -10.45 4.29 -1.90
C MET A 59 -9.28 4.56 -0.95
N LEU A 60 -8.08 4.80 -1.48
CA LEU A 60 -6.90 5.14 -0.68
C LEU A 60 -7.04 6.50 0.01
N GLY A 61 -7.81 7.43 -0.56
CA GLY A 61 -8.13 8.74 0.03
C GLY A 61 -9.28 8.73 1.03
N SER A 62 -9.97 7.61 1.21
CA SER A 62 -11.20 7.53 2.00
C SER A 62 -10.98 7.61 3.51
N GLU A 63 -12.05 7.97 4.24
CA GLU A 63 -12.08 7.90 5.71
C GLU A 63 -11.92 6.47 6.22
N ARG A 64 -12.36 5.49 5.45
CA ARG A 64 -12.17 4.08 5.80
C ARG A 64 -10.70 3.67 5.75
N MET A 65 -9.91 4.25 4.85
CA MET A 65 -8.46 4.08 4.82
C MET A 65 -7.79 4.72 6.04
N ASN A 66 -8.27 5.86 6.52
CA ASN A 66 -7.78 6.46 7.76
C ASN A 66 -7.97 5.51 8.95
N ARG A 67 -9.17 4.98 9.12
CA ARG A 67 -9.47 4.00 10.19
C ARG A 67 -8.61 2.74 10.06
N PHE A 68 -8.41 2.26 8.84
CA PHE A 68 -7.52 1.13 8.59
C PHE A 68 -6.09 1.41 9.05
N ILE A 69 -5.53 2.58 8.71
CA ILE A 69 -4.19 2.99 9.13
C ILE A 69 -4.10 3.06 10.66
N GLU A 70 -5.08 3.66 11.34
CA GLU A 70 -5.14 3.72 12.81
C GLU A 70 -5.19 2.31 13.42
N GLU A 71 -6.01 1.42 12.88
CA GLU A 71 -6.19 0.07 13.38
C GLU A 71 -4.91 -0.76 13.25
N VAL A 72 -4.27 -0.78 12.07
CA VAL A 72 -3.01 -1.52 11.88
C VAL A 72 -1.85 -0.93 12.69
N SER A 73 -1.80 0.40 12.83
CA SER A 73 -0.77 1.09 13.62
C SER A 73 -0.90 0.82 15.13
N SER A 74 -2.08 0.45 15.61
CA SER A 74 -2.28 0.06 17.01
C SER A 74 -1.79 -1.37 17.31
N ILE A 75 -1.63 -2.20 16.28
CA ILE A 75 -1.28 -3.61 16.41
C ILE A 75 0.19 -3.88 16.08
N TYR A 76 0.76 -3.15 15.10
CA TYR A 76 2.10 -3.39 14.57
C TYR A 76 3.06 -2.26 14.91
N ASP A 77 4.31 -2.60 15.21
CA ASP A 77 5.39 -1.63 15.45
C ASP A 77 5.81 -0.91 14.16
N VAL A 78 5.74 -1.60 13.02
CA VAL A 78 6.07 -1.08 11.69
C VAL A 78 5.03 -1.53 10.68
N VAL A 79 4.49 -0.60 9.91
CA VAL A 79 3.55 -0.86 8.82
C VAL A 79 4.12 -0.30 7.52
N LEU A 80 4.33 -1.16 6.53
CA LEU A 80 4.84 -0.77 5.21
C LEU A 80 3.72 -0.83 4.17
N PHE A 81 3.56 0.25 3.43
CA PHE A 81 2.63 0.37 2.30
C PHE A 81 3.41 0.32 0.99
N ASP A 82 3.26 -0.76 0.24
CA ASP A 82 3.81 -0.87 -1.12
C ASP A 82 2.86 -0.20 -2.10
N THR A 83 3.35 0.78 -2.85
CA THR A 83 2.53 1.65 -3.71
C THR A 83 3.01 1.61 -5.16
N PRO A 84 2.15 1.98 -6.13
CA PRO A 84 2.61 2.26 -7.49
C PRO A 84 3.66 3.36 -7.53
N PRO A 85 4.47 3.43 -8.62
CA PRO A 85 5.43 4.51 -8.80
C PRO A 85 4.76 5.89 -8.69
N VAL A 86 5.32 6.77 -7.85
CA VAL A 86 4.75 8.09 -7.54
C VAL A 86 4.59 8.99 -8.78
N ASN A 87 5.48 8.86 -9.77
CA ASN A 87 5.39 9.62 -11.01
C ASN A 87 4.27 9.15 -11.96
N SER A 88 3.66 8.00 -11.70
CA SER A 88 2.65 7.41 -12.59
C SER A 88 1.22 7.73 -12.17
N VAL A 89 0.97 7.77 -10.87
CA VAL A 89 -0.38 7.96 -10.29
C VAL A 89 -0.29 8.66 -8.93
N ALA A 90 -1.40 9.25 -8.49
CA ALA A 90 -1.46 10.01 -7.24
C ALA A 90 -1.49 9.14 -5.97
N ASP A 91 -1.60 7.83 -6.09
CA ASP A 91 -1.85 6.89 -4.99
C ASP A 91 -0.82 7.01 -3.87
N ALA A 92 0.48 7.02 -4.22
CA ALA A 92 1.57 7.19 -3.26
C ALA A 92 1.54 8.57 -2.58
N SER A 93 1.26 9.64 -3.32
CA SER A 93 1.16 10.99 -2.77
C SER A 93 -0.05 11.14 -1.83
N ILE A 94 -1.17 10.48 -2.14
CA ILE A 94 -2.35 10.47 -1.25
C ILE A 94 -2.02 9.78 0.07
N LEU A 95 -1.36 8.63 0.02
CA LEU A 95 -0.98 7.89 1.23
C LEU A 95 0.11 8.59 2.04
N SER A 96 1.11 9.19 1.38
CA SER A 96 2.27 9.81 2.05
C SER A 96 1.88 10.88 3.08
N THR A 97 0.78 11.59 2.85
CA THR A 97 0.29 12.64 3.78
C THR A 97 -0.16 12.10 5.14
N ARG A 98 -0.29 10.79 5.28
CA ARG A 98 -0.79 10.09 6.48
C ARG A 98 0.24 9.15 7.10
N MET A 99 1.46 9.14 6.54
CA MET A 99 2.54 8.25 6.98
C MET A 99 3.56 9.04 7.81
N ASP A 100 4.24 8.35 8.71
CA ASP A 100 5.36 8.92 9.49
C ASP A 100 6.57 9.24 8.61
N GLY A 101 6.69 8.56 7.47
CA GLY A 101 7.76 8.79 6.51
C GLY A 101 7.56 8.01 5.21
N VAL A 102 8.34 8.35 4.21
CA VAL A 102 8.32 7.72 2.88
C VAL A 102 9.71 7.22 2.52
N ILE A 103 9.77 6.01 1.99
CA ILE A 103 10.98 5.43 1.40
C ILE A 103 10.84 5.51 -0.11
N LEU A 104 11.64 6.37 -0.74
CA LEU A 104 11.72 6.45 -2.19
C LEU A 104 12.77 5.47 -2.70
N VAL A 105 12.32 4.41 -3.39
CA VAL A 105 13.20 3.41 -3.99
C VAL A 105 13.63 3.87 -5.38
N VAL A 106 14.95 3.90 -5.59
CA VAL A 106 15.59 4.29 -6.86
C VAL A 106 16.51 3.15 -7.32
N GLU A 107 16.31 2.67 -8.55
CA GLU A 107 17.12 1.60 -9.13
C GLU A 107 18.31 2.17 -9.89
N ALA A 108 19.52 1.83 -9.43
CA ALA A 108 20.76 2.26 -10.08
C ALA A 108 20.85 1.71 -11.52
N GLY A 109 21.15 2.58 -12.48
CA GLY A 109 21.28 2.22 -13.90
C GLY A 109 19.96 2.07 -14.66
N SER A 110 18.81 2.18 -13.98
CA SER A 110 17.47 2.09 -14.58
C SER A 110 16.63 3.36 -14.35
N THR A 111 16.61 3.88 -13.11
CA THR A 111 15.87 5.10 -12.81
C THR A 111 16.64 6.33 -13.30
N GLU A 112 16.03 7.13 -14.17
CA GLU A 112 16.58 8.41 -14.60
C GLU A 112 16.65 9.40 -13.44
N ARG A 113 17.76 10.16 -13.36
CA ARG A 113 17.97 11.13 -12.28
C ARG A 113 16.85 12.16 -12.19
N GLU A 114 16.37 12.64 -13.33
CA GLU A 114 15.30 13.63 -13.40
C GLU A 114 13.98 13.06 -12.84
N ALA A 115 13.66 11.80 -13.17
CA ALA A 115 12.49 11.09 -12.63
C ALA A 115 12.56 10.97 -11.11
N ALA A 116 13.73 10.69 -10.54
CA ALA A 116 13.90 10.62 -9.08
C ALA A 116 13.72 11.99 -8.40
N ILE A 117 14.20 13.08 -9.03
CA ILE A 117 14.02 14.45 -8.54
C ILE A 117 12.54 14.83 -8.55
N ILE A 118 11.80 14.54 -9.62
CA ILE A 118 10.38 14.80 -9.74
C ILE A 118 9.60 14.01 -8.67
N ALA A 119 9.92 12.73 -8.51
CA ALA A 119 9.30 11.88 -7.48
C ALA A 119 9.47 12.48 -6.08
N LYS A 120 10.70 12.88 -5.73
CA LYS A 120 10.98 13.54 -4.45
C LYS A 120 10.13 14.82 -4.28
N GLN A 121 10.09 15.68 -5.29
CA GLN A 121 9.32 16.92 -5.23
C GLN A 121 7.81 16.71 -5.05
N GLN A 122 7.28 15.61 -5.58
CA GLN A 122 5.86 15.24 -5.38
C GLN A 122 5.57 14.79 -3.94
N LEU A 123 6.54 14.16 -3.28
CA LEU A 123 6.43 13.66 -1.91
C LEU A 123 6.74 14.73 -0.83
N ASP A 124 7.46 15.78 -1.19
CA ASP A 124 7.82 16.90 -0.30
C ASP A 124 6.66 17.94 -0.12
N LYS A 125 5.50 17.73 -0.74
CA LYS A 125 4.32 18.61 -0.65
C LYS A 125 3.40 18.22 0.49
#